data_fa02eecc0f5ff40c9f1b6eb59fdc307b
#
_entry.id   fa02eecc0f5ff40c9f1b6eb59fdc307b
#
_cell.length_a   1.000
_cell.length_b   1.000
_cell.length_c   1.000
_cell.angle_alpha   90.00
_cell.angle_beta   90.00
_cell.angle_gamma   90.00
#
_symmetry.space_group_name_H-M   'P 1'
#
loop_
_entity.id
_entity.type
_entity.pdbx_description
1 polymer ?
#
loop_
_entity_poly.entity_id
_entity_poly.type
_entity_poly.pdbx_seq_one_letter_code
_entity_poly.pdbx_strand_id
1 'polypeptide(L)'
;SPRPPMPRETLAALRTGQLWDVLGVRLNGPKAEGKRIVLNWSFSDTGETFVLNLENCALTHVAGIQAAAADASFTLARSTLDEVIAKQTTFPEAVGAGKIKFTGNPMRLGELMDLMDEFPRMFEIVEPKRMAVT
;
A
#
# COMPACT_ATOMS: atom_id res chain seq x y z
N SER A 1 4.18 21.52 -8.59
CA SER A 1 5.26 20.60 -8.30
C SER A 1 4.79 19.55 -7.32
N PRO A 2 5.39 18.35 -7.38
CA PRO A 2 4.97 17.28 -6.51
C PRO A 2 5.28 17.60 -5.05
N ARG A 3 4.42 17.13 -4.18
CA ARG A 3 4.65 17.27 -2.75
C ARG A 3 5.77 16.33 -2.33
N PRO A 4 6.59 16.71 -1.36
CA PRO A 4 7.56 15.79 -0.83
C PRO A 4 6.85 14.62 -0.13
N PRO A 5 7.47 13.46 -0.06
CA PRO A 5 6.89 12.35 0.68
C PRO A 5 6.83 12.70 2.16
N MET A 6 5.89 12.05 2.85
CA MET A 6 5.76 12.24 4.29
C MET A 6 7.00 11.68 4.97
N PRO A 7 7.62 12.40 5.91
CA PRO A 7 8.80 11.90 6.60
C PRO A 7 8.51 10.62 7.36
N ARG A 8 9.51 9.75 7.47
CA ARG A 8 9.36 8.49 8.15
C ARG A 8 8.89 8.66 9.60
N GLU A 9 9.40 9.65 10.29
CA GLU A 9 9.04 9.89 11.69
C GLU A 9 7.55 10.21 11.82
N THR A 10 7.02 10.98 10.88
CA THR A 10 5.60 11.31 10.88
C THR A 10 4.76 10.06 10.62
N LEU A 11 5.19 9.24 9.66
CA LEU A 11 4.50 8.00 9.35
C LEU A 11 4.52 7.04 10.54
N ALA A 12 5.67 6.93 11.19
CA ALA A 12 5.82 6.01 12.32
C ALA A 12 4.92 6.40 13.49
N ALA A 13 4.56 7.68 13.60
CA ALA A 13 3.69 8.14 14.66
C ALA A 13 2.21 7.81 14.40
N LEU A 14 1.85 7.46 13.17
CA LEU A 14 0.48 7.09 12.84
C LEU A 14 0.23 5.63 13.20
N ARG A 15 -0.92 5.37 13.81
CA ARG A 15 -1.38 3.99 13.94
C ARG A 15 -1.70 3.47 12.53
N THR A 16 -1.61 2.16 12.36
CA THR A 16 -1.80 1.58 11.03
C THR A 16 -3.19 1.86 10.48
N GLY A 17 -4.22 1.84 11.34
CA GLY A 17 -5.57 2.20 10.91
C GLY A 17 -5.65 3.64 10.41
N GLN A 18 -4.92 4.56 11.05
CA GLN A 18 -4.87 5.95 10.59
C GLN A 18 -4.20 6.06 9.23
N LEU A 19 -3.16 5.26 9.00
CA LEU A 19 -2.50 5.23 7.70
C LEU A 19 -3.48 4.78 6.61
N TRP A 20 -4.26 3.75 6.87
CA TRP A 20 -5.28 3.30 5.92
C TRP A 20 -6.33 4.39 5.66
N ASP A 21 -6.69 5.16 6.69
CA ASP A 21 -7.64 6.25 6.53
C ASP A 21 -7.06 7.36 5.65
N VAL A 22 -5.77 7.64 5.79
CA VAL A 22 -5.10 8.62 4.92
C VAL A 22 -5.19 8.18 3.46
N LEU A 23 -4.96 6.90 3.21
CA LEU A 23 -5.10 6.36 1.85
C LEU A 23 -6.54 6.49 1.35
N GLY A 24 -7.50 6.18 2.21
CA GLY A 24 -8.91 6.25 1.82
C GLY A 24 -9.35 7.64 1.40
N VAL A 25 -8.82 8.66 2.06
CA VAL A 25 -9.15 10.05 1.72
C VAL A 25 -8.64 10.43 0.33
N ARG A 26 -7.58 9.78 -0.13
CA ARG A 26 -6.98 10.10 -1.42
C ARG A 26 -7.57 9.31 -2.59
N LEU A 27 -8.47 8.40 -2.31
CA LEU A 27 -9.08 7.61 -3.37
C LEU A 27 -9.88 8.49 -4.32
N ASN A 28 -9.65 8.33 -5.61
CA ASN A 28 -10.43 9.00 -6.63
C ASN A 28 -11.67 8.15 -6.90
N GLY A 29 -12.81 8.55 -6.35
CA GLY A 29 -14.05 7.78 -6.45
C GLY A 29 -14.45 7.43 -7.87
N PRO A 30 -14.53 8.42 -8.78
CA PRO A 30 -14.90 8.13 -10.17
C PRO A 30 -13.99 7.11 -10.85
N LYS A 31 -12.68 7.16 -10.59
CA LYS A 31 -11.76 6.17 -11.16
C LYS A 31 -11.97 4.78 -10.59
N ALA A 32 -12.47 4.71 -9.36
CA ALA A 32 -12.64 3.45 -8.66
C ALA A 32 -13.96 2.76 -8.99
N GLU A 33 -14.82 3.39 -9.77
CA GLU A 33 -16.13 2.83 -10.07
C GLU A 33 -15.99 1.45 -10.71
N GLY A 34 -16.74 0.48 -10.17
CA GLY A 34 -16.74 -0.89 -10.66
C GLY A 34 -15.51 -1.72 -10.26
N LYS A 35 -14.57 -1.12 -9.55
CA LYS A 35 -13.36 -1.83 -9.13
C LYS A 35 -13.57 -2.50 -7.78
N ARG A 36 -12.96 -3.68 -7.63
CA ARG A 36 -12.96 -4.40 -6.36
C ARG A 36 -11.57 -4.98 -6.14
N ILE A 37 -10.92 -4.60 -5.06
CA ILE A 37 -9.58 -5.08 -4.71
C ILE A 37 -9.56 -5.42 -3.24
N VAL A 38 -9.08 -6.60 -2.90
CA VAL A 38 -8.99 -7.06 -1.52
C VAL A 38 -7.55 -7.45 -1.23
N LEU A 39 -6.94 -6.80 -0.25
CA LEU A 39 -5.55 -7.03 0.12
C LEU A 39 -5.44 -7.36 1.59
N ASN A 40 -4.74 -8.44 1.90
CA ASN A 40 -4.41 -8.80 3.27
C ASN A 40 -3.05 -8.23 3.66
N TRP A 41 -2.94 -7.75 4.88
CA TRP A 41 -1.70 -7.24 5.44
C TRP A 41 -1.41 -7.90 6.77
N SER A 42 -0.18 -8.33 6.96
CA SER A 42 0.27 -8.89 8.22
C SER A 42 1.60 -8.21 8.57
N PHE A 43 1.63 -7.53 9.71
CA PHE A 43 2.81 -6.76 10.13
C PHE A 43 3.60 -7.53 11.17
N SER A 44 4.81 -7.95 10.80
CA SER A 44 5.61 -8.85 11.63
C SER A 44 6.15 -8.19 12.89
N ASP A 45 6.35 -6.88 12.88
CA ASP A 45 6.87 -6.16 14.04
C ASP A 45 5.79 -5.76 15.04
N THR A 46 4.58 -5.51 14.59
CA THR A 46 3.49 -5.11 15.49
C THR A 46 2.53 -6.25 15.80
N GLY A 47 2.55 -7.31 15.00
CA GLY A 47 1.61 -8.42 15.13
C GLY A 47 0.23 -8.12 14.60
N GLU A 48 0.04 -6.97 13.99
CA GLU A 48 -1.27 -6.57 13.45
C GLU A 48 -1.58 -7.27 12.15
N THR A 49 -2.87 -7.52 11.93
CA THR A 49 -3.36 -7.99 10.64
C THR A 49 -4.50 -7.08 10.21
N PHE A 50 -4.63 -6.90 8.90
CA PHE A 50 -5.68 -6.06 8.33
C PHE A 50 -6.16 -6.64 7.01
N VAL A 51 -7.43 -6.41 6.72
CA VAL A 51 -7.96 -6.53 5.37
C VAL A 51 -8.23 -5.13 4.87
N LEU A 52 -7.67 -4.80 3.71
CA LEU A 52 -7.93 -3.54 3.03
C LEU A 52 -8.84 -3.88 1.86
N ASN A 53 -9.97 -3.21 1.77
CA ASN A 53 -11.00 -3.55 0.79
C ASN A 53 -11.44 -2.34 0.01
N LEU A 54 -11.29 -2.41 -1.31
CA LEU A 54 -11.85 -1.44 -2.23
C LEU A 54 -13.10 -2.02 -2.84
N GLU A 55 -14.21 -1.34 -2.64
CA GLU A 55 -15.49 -1.75 -3.21
C GLU A 55 -16.45 -0.57 -3.15
N ASN A 56 -17.31 -0.46 -4.14
CA ASN A 56 -18.31 0.62 -4.19
C ASN A 56 -17.69 2.00 -4.04
N CYS A 57 -16.56 2.22 -4.71
CA CYS A 57 -15.83 3.49 -4.72
C CYS A 57 -15.33 3.92 -3.34
N ALA A 58 -15.18 3.01 -2.40
CA ALA A 58 -14.69 3.31 -1.06
C ALA A 58 -13.60 2.32 -0.66
N LEU A 59 -12.57 2.84 0.01
CA LEU A 59 -11.52 2.03 0.57
C LEU A 59 -11.76 1.92 2.08
N THR A 60 -11.97 0.70 2.55
CA THR A 60 -12.22 0.43 3.96
C THR A 60 -11.19 -0.57 4.47
N HIS A 61 -11.08 -0.69 5.79
CA HIS A 61 -10.18 -1.67 6.37
C HIS A 61 -10.81 -2.29 7.61
N VAL A 62 -10.40 -3.51 7.91
CA VAL A 62 -10.83 -4.22 9.13
C VAL A 62 -9.59 -4.80 9.77
N ALA A 63 -9.40 -4.52 11.05
CA ALA A 63 -8.27 -5.04 11.82
C ALA A 63 -8.59 -6.42 12.38
N GLY A 64 -7.56 -7.24 12.49
CA GLY A 64 -7.64 -8.51 13.22
C GLY A 64 -8.14 -9.68 12.41
N ILE A 65 -8.44 -9.51 11.13
CA ILE A 65 -8.89 -10.61 10.28
C ILE A 65 -8.12 -10.60 8.96
N GLN A 66 -8.25 -11.71 8.24
CA GLN A 66 -7.68 -11.87 6.90
C GLN A 66 -8.77 -12.44 6.00
N ALA A 67 -8.85 -11.94 4.77
CA ALA A 67 -9.81 -12.45 3.79
C ALA A 67 -9.29 -13.77 3.21
N ALA A 68 -10.18 -14.74 3.05
CA ALA A 68 -9.81 -16.04 2.51
C ALA A 68 -9.44 -15.97 1.03
N ALA A 69 -10.06 -15.05 0.29
CA ALA A 69 -9.89 -14.94 -1.16
C ALA A 69 -9.38 -13.56 -1.55
N ALA A 70 -8.31 -13.11 -0.89
CA ALA A 70 -7.71 -11.83 -1.22
C ALA A 70 -7.01 -11.89 -2.57
N ASP A 71 -6.95 -10.74 -3.25
CA ASP A 71 -6.20 -10.62 -4.51
C ASP A 71 -4.71 -10.79 -4.27
N ALA A 72 -4.23 -10.30 -3.13
CA ALA A 72 -2.85 -10.49 -2.70
C ALA A 72 -2.78 -10.40 -1.18
N SER A 73 -1.74 -11.00 -0.61
CA SER A 73 -1.48 -10.94 0.83
C SER A 73 -0.03 -10.56 1.02
N PHE A 74 0.23 -9.59 1.90
CA PHE A 74 1.56 -9.06 2.15
C PHE A 74 1.96 -9.28 3.60
N THR A 75 3.22 -9.67 3.81
CA THR A 75 3.81 -9.80 5.13
C THR A 75 5.08 -8.97 5.16
N LEU A 76 5.14 -8.02 6.09
CA LEU A 76 6.27 -7.12 6.21
C LEU A 76 6.24 -6.47 7.59
N ALA A 77 7.35 -5.82 7.97
CA ALA A 77 7.34 -4.97 9.14
C ALA A 77 6.59 -3.67 8.82
N ARG A 78 5.86 -3.11 9.77
CA ARG A 78 5.25 -1.81 9.62
C ARG A 78 6.31 -0.76 9.28
N SER A 79 7.49 -0.87 9.91
CA SER A 79 8.58 0.05 9.62
C SER A 79 9.04 -0.01 8.17
N THR A 80 8.95 -1.17 7.53
CA THR A 80 9.30 -1.30 6.11
C THR A 80 8.29 -0.54 5.26
N LEU A 81 7.01 -0.63 5.59
CA LEU A 81 5.99 0.12 4.88
C LEU A 81 6.24 1.63 5.00
N ASP A 82 6.60 2.08 6.20
CA ASP A 82 6.92 3.49 6.42
C ASP A 82 8.10 3.93 5.56
N GLU A 83 9.12 3.08 5.43
CA GLU A 83 10.27 3.38 4.58
C GLU A 83 9.89 3.50 3.11
N VAL A 84 8.99 2.64 2.65
CA VAL A 84 8.52 2.70 1.27
C VAL A 84 7.76 4.00 1.02
N ILE A 85 6.86 4.35 1.92
CA ILE A 85 6.06 5.57 1.78
C ILE A 85 6.96 6.81 1.86
N ALA A 86 7.96 6.80 2.72
CA ALA A 86 8.91 7.91 2.86
C ALA A 86 9.96 7.93 1.73
N LYS A 87 9.88 7.00 0.81
CA LYS A 87 10.82 6.88 -0.33
C LYS A 87 12.26 6.62 0.08
N GLN A 88 12.46 6.01 1.23
CA GLN A 88 13.78 5.56 1.65
C GLN A 88 14.15 4.24 0.98
N THR A 89 13.15 3.51 0.52
CA THR A 89 13.32 2.33 -0.29
C THR A 89 12.13 2.24 -1.25
N THR A 90 12.12 1.28 -2.14
CA THR A 90 10.98 1.04 -3.01
C THR A 90 10.37 -0.33 -2.67
N PHE A 91 9.13 -0.53 -3.10
CA PHE A 91 8.49 -1.81 -2.90
C PHE A 91 9.29 -2.95 -3.54
N PRO A 92 9.72 -2.83 -4.82
CA PRO A 92 10.54 -3.88 -5.42
C PRO A 92 11.85 -4.13 -4.70
N GLU A 93 12.52 -3.07 -4.23
CA GLU A 93 13.76 -3.24 -3.48
C GLU A 93 13.53 -3.99 -2.18
N ALA A 94 12.46 -3.66 -1.47
CA ALA A 94 12.14 -4.33 -0.23
C ALA A 94 11.78 -5.80 -0.46
N VAL A 95 11.08 -6.11 -1.53
CA VAL A 95 10.79 -7.48 -1.91
C VAL A 95 12.09 -8.23 -2.22
N GLY A 96 12.97 -7.62 -3.01
CA GLY A 96 14.25 -8.24 -3.36
C GLY A 96 15.15 -8.47 -2.16
N ALA A 97 15.04 -7.62 -1.14
CA ALA A 97 15.82 -7.77 0.09
C ALA A 97 15.17 -8.75 1.08
N GLY A 98 14.03 -9.32 0.75
CA GLY A 98 13.33 -10.25 1.63
C GLY A 98 12.55 -9.57 2.74
N LYS A 99 12.41 -8.25 2.69
CA LYS A 99 11.67 -7.51 3.71
C LYS A 99 10.17 -7.54 3.51
N ILE A 100 9.73 -7.76 2.28
CA ILE A 100 8.31 -7.92 1.96
C ILE A 100 8.11 -9.26 1.29
N LYS A 101 7.21 -10.05 1.85
CA LYS A 101 6.79 -11.33 1.26
C LYS A 101 5.35 -11.18 0.84
N PHE A 102 4.98 -11.86 -0.23
CA PHE A 102 3.60 -11.78 -0.71
C PHE A 102 3.17 -13.10 -1.33
N THR A 103 1.85 -13.28 -1.37
CA THR A 103 1.20 -14.32 -2.17
C THR A 103 0.12 -13.63 -2.99
N GLY A 104 -0.33 -14.31 -4.04
CA GLY A 104 -1.32 -13.73 -4.93
C GLY A 104 -0.69 -12.79 -5.94
N ASN A 105 -1.44 -11.81 -6.39
CA ASN A 105 -1.01 -10.89 -7.44
C ASN A 105 -0.64 -9.51 -6.86
N PRO A 106 0.66 -9.21 -6.69
CA PRO A 106 1.06 -7.95 -6.10
C PRO A 106 0.72 -6.74 -6.98
N MET A 107 0.47 -6.96 -8.26
CA MET A 107 0.09 -5.87 -9.17
C MET A 107 -1.25 -5.25 -8.77
N ARG A 108 -2.08 -5.96 -8.01
CA ARG A 108 -3.33 -5.39 -7.53
C ARG A 108 -3.10 -4.23 -6.57
N LEU A 109 -1.99 -4.26 -5.83
CA LEU A 109 -1.60 -3.10 -5.02
C LEU A 109 -1.29 -1.91 -5.91
N GLY A 110 -0.56 -2.15 -7.02
CA GLY A 110 -0.28 -1.08 -7.98
C GLY A 110 -1.54 -0.50 -8.57
N GLU A 111 -2.52 -1.34 -8.92
CA GLU A 111 -3.80 -0.85 -9.43
C GLU A 111 -4.50 0.03 -8.42
N LEU A 112 -4.50 -0.37 -7.14
CA LEU A 112 -5.11 0.43 -6.09
C LEU A 112 -4.42 1.79 -5.98
N MET A 113 -3.09 1.81 -6.02
CA MET A 113 -2.36 3.08 -5.92
C MET A 113 -2.63 3.99 -7.10
N ASP A 114 -2.84 3.41 -8.29
CA ASP A 114 -3.17 4.20 -9.47
C ASP A 114 -4.53 4.88 -9.37
N LEU A 115 -5.37 4.43 -8.46
CA LEU A 115 -6.69 5.04 -8.23
C LEU A 115 -6.62 6.16 -7.20
N MET A 116 -5.45 6.43 -6.63
CA MET A 116 -5.26 7.46 -5.62
C MET A 116 -4.76 8.74 -6.27
N ASP A 117 -5.25 9.86 -5.76
CA ASP A 117 -4.70 11.16 -6.13
C ASP A 117 -3.47 11.41 -5.26
N GLU A 118 -2.37 11.84 -5.87
CA GLU A 118 -1.17 12.28 -5.17
C GLU A 118 -0.33 11.18 -4.50
N PHE A 119 -0.68 9.91 -4.68
CA PHE A 119 0.07 8.83 -4.05
C PHE A 119 0.84 7.91 -5.00
N PRO A 120 0.58 7.92 -6.29
CA PRO A 120 0.94 6.76 -7.12
C PRO A 120 2.40 6.36 -7.10
N ARG A 121 3.29 7.31 -6.89
CA ARG A 121 4.72 6.98 -7.00
C ARG A 121 5.32 6.34 -5.77
N MET A 122 4.61 6.38 -4.65
CA MET A 122 5.10 5.81 -3.39
C MET A 122 5.14 4.29 -3.43
N PHE A 123 4.17 3.71 -4.12
CA PHE A 123 4.01 2.27 -4.19
C PHE A 123 4.22 1.73 -5.59
N GLU A 124 4.99 2.45 -6.40
CA GLU A 124 5.21 2.00 -7.75
C GLU A 124 5.98 0.69 -7.75
N ILE A 125 5.36 -0.33 -8.27
CA ILE A 125 5.96 -1.65 -8.35
C ILE A 125 6.24 -2.07 -9.77
N VAL A 126 5.99 -1.16 -10.71
CA VAL A 126 6.27 -1.42 -12.10
C VAL A 126 7.78 -1.44 -12.34
N GLU A 127 8.15 -2.01 -13.44
CA GLU A 127 9.53 -2.23 -13.76
C GLU A 127 10.32 -0.94 -13.88
N PRO A 128 11.62 -1.03 -13.74
CA PRO A 128 12.52 0.12 -13.66
C PRO A 128 12.57 1.00 -14.89
N LYS A 129 12.08 0.55 -16.03
CA LYS A 129 12.24 1.35 -17.24
C LYS A 129 11.53 2.69 -17.16
N ARG A 130 10.53 2.84 -16.30
CA ARG A 130 9.92 4.14 -16.09
C ARG A 130 10.88 5.11 -15.46
N MET A 131 11.81 4.61 -14.70
CA MET A 131 12.79 5.44 -14.01
C MET A 131 13.93 5.80 -14.95
N ALA A 132 14.15 4.99 -15.96
CA ALA A 132 15.25 5.21 -16.90
C ALA A 132 14.95 6.34 -17.87
N VAL A 133 13.73 6.81 -17.94
CA VAL A 133 13.34 7.85 -18.89
C VAL A 133 13.74 9.24 -18.44
N THR A 134 13.97 9.42 -17.18
CA THR A 134 14.27 10.76 -16.66
C THR A 134 15.66 11.26 -16.97
#